data_df7cc8f31015cdf72e6b2a2a38891cb8
#
_entry.id   df7cc8f31015cdf72e6b2a2a38891cb8
#
_cell.length_a   1.000
_cell.length_b   1.000
_cell.length_c   1.000
_cell.angle_alpha   90.00
_cell.angle_beta   90.00
_cell.angle_gamma   90.00
#
_symmetry.space_group_name_H-M   'P 1'
#
loop_
_entity.id
_entity.type
_entity.pdbx_description
1 polymer ?
#
loop_
_entity_poly.entity_id
_entity_poly.type
_entity_poly.pdbx_seq_one_letter_code
_entity_poly.pdbx_strand_id
1 'polypeptide(L)'
;MKASSSITTPKQYIESLPDDRREIIQAVYDMVCKAAPELKPHIMSGMIGFGTYHYKYASGREGDWMIIGLASQKNYVSLYVCCATPQGYLAEVHKDRLGKVSVGKSCIRFKKLEDLNFKVAAELVAESAKLYEAGKLFPDDFAVG
;
A
#
# COMPACT_ATOMS: atom_id res chain seq x y z
N MET A 1 13.69 4.26 -1.13
CA MET A 1 14.42 4.72 -2.32
C MET A 1 13.47 4.86 -3.50
N LYS A 2 13.64 5.93 -4.23
CA LYS A 2 12.84 6.12 -5.45
C LYS A 2 13.41 5.25 -6.57
N ALA A 3 12.52 4.72 -7.40
CA ALA A 3 12.93 4.04 -8.62
C ALA A 3 13.58 5.02 -9.58
N SER A 4 14.54 4.54 -10.37
CA SER A 4 15.13 5.37 -11.43
C SER A 4 14.09 5.60 -12.53
N SER A 5 14.31 6.61 -13.37
CA SER A 5 13.41 6.94 -14.47
C SER A 5 13.26 5.80 -15.49
N SER A 6 14.22 4.85 -15.51
CA SER A 6 14.16 3.68 -16.40
C SER A 6 13.24 2.58 -15.88
N ILE A 7 12.81 2.66 -14.61
CA ILE A 7 11.93 1.65 -14.01
C ILE A 7 10.48 2.05 -14.27
N THR A 8 9.80 1.26 -15.10
CA THR A 8 8.41 1.52 -15.49
C THR A 8 7.46 0.39 -15.13
N THR A 9 7.99 -0.75 -14.63
CA THR A 9 7.16 -1.90 -14.25
C THR A 9 7.54 -2.39 -12.86
N PRO A 10 6.59 -3.02 -12.13
CA PRO A 10 6.89 -3.64 -10.84
C PRO A 10 8.04 -4.66 -10.91
N LYS A 11 8.10 -5.45 -11.98
CA LYS A 11 9.17 -6.43 -12.17
C LYS A 11 10.54 -5.75 -12.19
N GLN A 12 10.68 -4.67 -12.94
CA GLN A 12 11.93 -3.91 -12.99
C GLN A 12 12.28 -3.34 -11.63
N TYR A 13 11.28 -2.83 -10.89
CA TYR A 13 11.50 -2.31 -9.55
C TYR A 13 12.07 -3.39 -8.63
N ILE A 14 11.44 -4.57 -8.60
CA ILE A 14 11.87 -5.67 -7.75
C ILE A 14 13.28 -6.13 -8.13
N GLU A 15 13.55 -6.27 -9.42
CA GLU A 15 14.86 -6.70 -9.91
C GLU A 15 15.98 -5.71 -9.58
N SER A 16 15.65 -4.44 -9.38
CA SER A 16 16.64 -3.40 -9.05
C SER A 16 17.09 -3.44 -7.58
N LEU A 17 16.41 -4.21 -6.73
CA LEU A 17 16.65 -4.20 -5.29
C LEU A 17 17.76 -5.17 -4.87
N PRO A 18 18.45 -4.88 -3.74
CA PRO A 18 19.36 -5.86 -3.12
C PRO A 18 18.60 -7.15 -2.76
N ASP A 19 19.33 -8.27 -2.68
CA ASP A 19 18.73 -9.60 -2.49
C ASP A 19 17.77 -9.69 -1.31
N ASP A 20 18.15 -9.15 -0.15
CA ASP A 20 17.34 -9.20 1.05
C ASP A 20 16.02 -8.43 0.89
N ARG A 21 16.08 -7.26 0.24
CA ARG A 21 14.90 -6.45 -0.02
C ARG A 21 14.04 -7.04 -1.13
N ARG A 22 14.67 -7.61 -2.15
CA ARG A 22 13.95 -8.27 -3.24
C ARG A 22 13.06 -9.38 -2.73
N GLU A 23 13.56 -10.19 -1.81
CA GLU A 23 12.78 -11.29 -1.22
C GLU A 23 11.55 -10.76 -0.49
N ILE A 24 11.71 -9.72 0.33
CA ILE A 24 10.60 -9.13 1.09
C ILE A 24 9.57 -8.50 0.13
N ILE A 25 10.03 -7.69 -0.79
CA ILE A 25 9.15 -6.98 -1.72
C ILE A 25 8.40 -7.98 -2.62
N GLN A 26 9.07 -9.02 -3.10
CA GLN A 26 8.43 -10.05 -3.93
C GLN A 26 7.33 -10.76 -3.14
N ALA A 27 7.60 -11.14 -1.90
CA ALA A 27 6.63 -11.85 -1.06
C ALA A 27 5.38 -10.97 -0.79
N VAL A 28 5.59 -9.70 -0.48
CA VAL A 28 4.47 -8.79 -0.24
C VAL A 28 3.71 -8.50 -1.53
N TYR A 29 4.43 -8.31 -2.63
CA TYR A 29 3.83 -8.13 -3.96
C TYR A 29 2.89 -9.30 -4.30
N ASP A 30 3.39 -10.53 -4.13
CA ASP A 30 2.60 -11.73 -4.43
C ASP A 30 1.36 -11.81 -3.54
N MET A 31 1.50 -11.46 -2.27
CA MET A 31 0.37 -11.46 -1.32
C MET A 31 -0.70 -10.45 -1.75
N VAL A 32 -0.30 -9.24 -2.13
CA VAL A 32 -1.25 -8.21 -2.56
C VAL A 32 -1.97 -8.64 -3.85
N CYS A 33 -1.23 -9.17 -4.82
CA CYS A 33 -1.82 -9.64 -6.07
C CYS A 33 -2.83 -10.77 -5.84
N LYS A 34 -2.55 -11.64 -4.88
CA LYS A 34 -3.45 -12.74 -4.53
C LYS A 34 -4.68 -12.25 -3.77
N ALA A 35 -4.49 -11.31 -2.84
CA ALA A 35 -5.58 -10.79 -2.01
C ALA A 35 -6.53 -9.88 -2.79
N ALA A 36 -6.02 -9.14 -3.76
CA ALA A 36 -6.81 -8.18 -4.53
C ALA A 36 -6.39 -8.20 -6.01
N PRO A 37 -6.73 -9.29 -6.74
CA PRO A 37 -6.33 -9.41 -8.14
C PRO A 37 -6.93 -8.34 -9.05
N GLU A 38 -8.02 -7.69 -8.63
CA GLU A 38 -8.65 -6.60 -9.36
C GLU A 38 -7.86 -5.29 -9.31
N LEU A 39 -6.93 -5.14 -8.35
CA LEU A 39 -6.09 -3.95 -8.24
C LEU A 39 -4.83 -4.16 -9.10
N LYS A 40 -4.76 -3.48 -10.22
CA LYS A 40 -3.67 -3.66 -11.19
C LYS A 40 -2.36 -3.04 -10.70
N PRO A 41 -1.24 -3.81 -10.69
CA PRO A 41 0.06 -3.28 -10.31
C PRO A 41 0.61 -2.30 -11.35
N HIS A 42 1.29 -1.26 -10.86
CA HIS A 42 1.94 -0.27 -11.71
C HIS A 42 3.06 0.43 -10.93
N ILE A 43 3.74 1.35 -11.58
CA ILE A 43 4.74 2.21 -10.91
C ILE A 43 4.16 3.61 -10.82
N MET A 44 4.18 4.17 -9.62
CA MET A 44 3.74 5.54 -9.35
C MET A 44 4.57 6.12 -8.22
N SER A 45 5.02 7.36 -8.39
CA SER A 45 5.86 8.05 -7.39
C SER A 45 7.11 7.27 -6.97
N GLY A 46 7.67 6.50 -7.90
CA GLY A 46 8.89 5.74 -7.67
C GLY A 46 8.70 4.49 -6.82
N MET A 47 7.48 3.98 -6.70
CA MET A 47 7.19 2.76 -5.95
C MET A 47 6.15 1.93 -6.68
N ILE A 48 5.90 0.71 -6.18
CA ILE A 48 4.85 -0.14 -6.73
C ILE A 48 3.50 0.31 -6.17
N GLY A 49 2.56 0.62 -7.05
CA GLY A 49 1.17 0.89 -6.68
C GLY A 49 0.25 -0.22 -7.18
N PHE A 50 -0.88 -0.40 -6.51
CA PHE A 50 -1.90 -1.37 -6.89
C PHE A 50 -3.24 -0.64 -6.94
N GLY A 51 -3.81 -0.56 -8.15
CA GLY A 51 -5.03 0.20 -8.36
C GLY A 51 -4.79 1.71 -8.25
N THR A 52 -5.78 2.48 -8.63
CA THR A 52 -5.74 3.95 -8.53
C THR A 52 -7.10 4.47 -8.11
N TYR A 53 -7.11 5.60 -7.42
CA TYR A 53 -8.34 6.31 -7.13
C TYR A 53 -8.11 7.81 -7.38
N HIS A 54 -9.21 8.50 -7.68
CA HIS A 54 -9.17 9.95 -7.89
C HIS A 54 -9.55 10.66 -6.59
N TYR A 55 -8.69 11.56 -6.11
CA TYR A 55 -8.97 12.35 -4.90
C TYR A 55 -9.27 13.79 -5.27
N LYS A 56 -10.07 14.45 -4.43
CA LYS A 56 -10.36 15.85 -4.56
C LYS A 56 -10.46 16.46 -3.16
N TYR A 57 -9.61 17.45 -2.90
CA TYR A 57 -9.65 18.18 -1.62
C TYR A 57 -10.68 19.32 -1.66
N ALA A 58 -11.11 19.76 -0.48
CA ALA A 58 -12.01 20.89 -0.36
C ALA A 58 -11.43 22.16 -1.00
N SER A 59 -10.10 22.29 -1.03
CA SER A 59 -9.41 23.39 -1.68
C SER A 59 -9.50 23.40 -3.20
N GLY A 60 -10.05 22.31 -3.80
CA GLY A 60 -10.11 22.15 -5.24
C GLY A 60 -8.95 21.37 -5.84
N ARG A 61 -7.92 21.08 -5.05
CA ARG A 61 -6.79 20.26 -5.50
C ARG A 61 -7.26 18.83 -5.74
N GLU A 62 -6.92 18.25 -6.88
CA GLU A 62 -7.30 16.89 -7.22
C GLU A 62 -6.19 16.19 -7.98
N GLY A 63 -6.27 14.86 -8.02
CA GLY A 63 -5.30 14.02 -8.71
C GLY A 63 -5.62 12.55 -8.51
N ASP A 64 -4.69 11.71 -8.95
CA ASP A 64 -4.81 10.26 -8.81
C ASP A 64 -3.75 9.73 -7.86
N TRP A 65 -4.09 8.69 -7.11
CA TRP A 65 -3.17 8.04 -6.17
C TRP A 65 -3.43 6.54 -6.15
N MET A 66 -2.51 5.79 -5.60
CA MET A 66 -2.61 4.33 -5.48
C MET A 66 -3.48 3.93 -4.30
N ILE A 67 -4.23 2.84 -4.45
CA ILE A 67 -5.06 2.30 -3.37
C ILE A 67 -4.17 1.57 -2.37
N ILE A 68 -3.26 0.72 -2.87
CA ILE A 68 -2.24 0.03 -2.09
C ILE A 68 -0.88 0.44 -2.66
N GLY A 69 0.11 0.61 -1.82
CA GLY A 69 1.47 0.94 -2.23
C GLY A 69 2.50 0.08 -1.54
N LEU A 70 3.63 -0.15 -2.21
CA LEU A 70 4.71 -0.98 -1.68
C LEU A 70 6.04 -0.38 -2.08
N ALA A 71 6.87 -0.10 -1.10
CA ALA A 71 8.16 0.54 -1.33
C ALA A 71 9.26 -0.04 -0.45
N SER A 72 10.45 -0.20 -1.03
CA SER A 72 11.66 -0.50 -0.28
C SER A 72 12.31 0.83 0.10
N GLN A 73 12.34 1.13 1.39
CA GLN A 73 12.94 2.35 1.92
C GLN A 73 14.33 2.05 2.48
N LYS A 74 15.06 3.09 2.84
CA LYS A 74 16.43 2.93 3.33
C LYS A 74 16.50 1.98 4.54
N ASN A 75 15.63 2.18 5.53
CA ASN A 75 15.70 1.45 6.80
C ASN A 75 14.58 0.44 7.02
N TYR A 76 13.63 0.35 6.10
CA TYR A 76 12.46 -0.52 6.28
C TYR A 76 11.70 -0.68 4.96
N VAL A 77 10.75 -1.59 4.97
CA VAL A 77 9.77 -1.74 3.87
C VAL A 77 8.48 -1.06 4.30
N SER A 78 7.84 -0.37 3.38
CA SER A 78 6.55 0.31 3.62
C SER A 78 5.46 -0.31 2.77
N LEU A 79 4.37 -0.71 3.42
CA LEU A 79 3.13 -1.11 2.77
C LEU A 79 2.10 -0.03 3.10
N TYR A 80 1.57 0.60 2.05
CA TYR A 80 0.57 1.66 2.21
C TYR A 80 -0.81 1.08 1.95
N VAL A 81 -1.71 1.25 2.91
CA VAL A 81 -3.13 0.90 2.79
C VAL A 81 -3.89 2.21 2.93
N CYS A 82 -4.22 2.82 1.81
CA CYS A 82 -4.71 4.20 1.79
C CYS A 82 -6.18 4.35 2.16
N CYS A 83 -6.90 3.24 2.29
CA CYS A 83 -8.31 3.24 2.61
C CYS A 83 -8.58 3.66 4.05
N ALA A 84 -9.67 4.35 4.29
CA ALA A 84 -10.09 4.77 5.62
C ALA A 84 -11.55 4.40 5.89
N THR A 85 -11.87 4.24 7.18
CA THR A 85 -13.22 3.99 7.67
C THR A 85 -13.63 5.14 8.58
N PRO A 86 -14.89 5.18 9.05
CA PRO A 86 -15.28 6.19 10.06
C PRO A 86 -14.42 6.16 11.33
N GLN A 87 -13.77 5.03 11.63
CA GLN A 87 -12.88 4.88 12.78
C GLN A 87 -11.44 5.31 12.49
N GLY A 88 -11.11 5.60 11.24
CA GLY A 88 -9.77 6.02 10.82
C GLY A 88 -9.21 5.13 9.69
N TYR A 89 -7.93 5.29 9.39
CA TYR A 89 -7.28 4.47 8.38
C TYR A 89 -7.30 3.00 8.79
N LEU A 90 -7.53 2.09 7.82
CA LEU A 90 -7.56 0.66 8.09
C LEU A 90 -6.29 0.18 8.78
N ALA A 91 -5.13 0.68 8.37
CA ALA A 91 -3.87 0.31 8.99
C ALA A 91 -3.84 0.68 10.47
N GLU A 92 -4.32 1.87 10.83
CA GLU A 92 -4.32 2.31 12.23
C GLU A 92 -5.35 1.56 13.08
N VAL A 93 -6.53 1.31 12.50
CA VAL A 93 -7.58 0.56 13.21
C VAL A 93 -7.11 -0.85 13.57
N HIS A 94 -6.30 -1.48 12.72
CA HIS A 94 -5.85 -2.86 12.90
C HIS A 94 -4.38 -3.00 13.29
N LYS A 95 -3.73 -1.91 13.71
CA LYS A 95 -2.28 -1.92 13.98
C LYS A 95 -1.83 -3.00 14.95
N ASP A 96 -2.62 -3.31 15.95
CA ASP A 96 -2.26 -4.30 16.97
C ASP A 96 -2.30 -5.74 16.45
N ARG A 97 -2.91 -5.95 15.28
CA ARG A 97 -3.02 -7.26 14.66
C ARG A 97 -1.96 -7.48 13.56
N LEU A 98 -1.25 -6.43 13.16
CA LEU A 98 -0.35 -6.47 12.00
C LEU A 98 1.04 -7.02 12.28
N GLY A 99 1.38 -7.28 13.54
CA GLY A 99 2.67 -7.84 13.94
C GLY A 99 3.62 -6.79 14.49
N LYS A 100 4.93 -7.04 14.32
CA LYS A 100 5.98 -6.13 14.79
C LYS A 100 6.21 -5.02 13.77
N VAL A 101 5.25 -4.11 13.71
CA VAL A 101 5.25 -3.04 12.70
C VAL A 101 5.08 -1.69 13.36
N SER A 102 5.49 -0.65 12.65
CA SER A 102 5.20 0.73 13.00
C SER A 102 4.13 1.22 12.03
N VAL A 103 3.05 1.78 12.55
CA VAL A 103 1.94 2.27 11.73
C VAL A 103 1.79 3.77 11.91
N GLY A 104 1.74 4.50 10.78
CA GLY A 104 1.45 5.92 10.76
C GLY A 104 0.45 6.22 9.67
N LYS A 105 -0.78 6.57 10.06
CA LYS A 105 -1.88 6.80 9.12
C LYS A 105 -2.07 5.59 8.20
N SER A 106 -1.76 5.72 6.91
CA SER A 106 -1.92 4.64 5.93
C SER A 106 -0.67 3.78 5.77
N CYS A 107 0.42 4.09 6.45
CA CYS A 107 1.72 3.44 6.22
C CYS A 107 2.02 2.38 7.27
N ILE A 108 2.32 1.16 6.82
CA ILE A 108 2.76 0.05 7.66
C ILE A 108 4.24 -0.18 7.35
N ARG A 109 5.12 0.00 8.35
CA ARG A 109 6.57 -0.12 8.19
C ARG A 109 7.08 -1.32 8.96
N PHE A 110 7.92 -2.13 8.31
CA PHE A 110 8.51 -3.32 8.94
C PHE A 110 9.88 -3.61 8.30
N LYS A 111 10.72 -4.39 9.01
CA LYS A 111 12.09 -4.66 8.58
C LYS A 111 12.29 -6.07 8.05
N LYS A 112 11.58 -7.04 8.58
CA LYS A 112 11.74 -8.46 8.22
C LYS A 112 10.41 -9.05 7.84
N LEU A 113 10.42 -10.09 6.99
CA LEU A 113 9.21 -10.78 6.55
C LEU A 113 8.37 -11.25 7.73
N GLU A 114 9.01 -11.85 8.74
CA GLU A 114 8.31 -12.39 9.90
C GLU A 114 7.71 -11.33 10.80
N ASP A 115 8.09 -10.07 10.63
CA ASP A 115 7.53 -8.97 11.43
C ASP A 115 6.12 -8.59 10.99
N LEU A 116 5.76 -8.85 9.73
CA LEU A 116 4.44 -8.53 9.19
C LEU A 116 3.52 -9.74 9.29
N ASN A 117 2.35 -9.56 9.86
CA ASN A 117 1.30 -10.58 9.84
C ASN A 117 0.64 -10.56 8.46
N PHE A 118 1.08 -11.46 7.58
CA PHE A 118 0.61 -11.51 6.20
C PHE A 118 -0.89 -11.79 6.09
N LYS A 119 -1.43 -12.60 6.99
CA LYS A 119 -2.87 -12.91 6.98
C LYS A 119 -3.70 -11.64 7.21
N VAL A 120 -3.34 -10.87 8.21
CA VAL A 120 -4.05 -9.62 8.52
C VAL A 120 -3.82 -8.59 7.42
N ALA A 121 -2.58 -8.46 6.94
CA ALA A 121 -2.27 -7.54 5.84
C ALA A 121 -3.12 -7.87 4.60
N ALA A 122 -3.24 -9.16 4.26
CA ALA A 122 -4.07 -9.59 3.14
C ALA A 122 -5.55 -9.25 3.34
N GLU A 123 -6.05 -9.37 4.57
CA GLU A 123 -7.41 -8.97 4.90
C GLU A 123 -7.64 -7.47 4.63
N LEU A 124 -6.69 -6.62 5.02
CA LEU A 124 -6.79 -5.17 4.79
C LEU A 124 -6.74 -4.83 3.30
N VAL A 125 -5.90 -5.53 2.56
CA VAL A 125 -5.79 -5.34 1.10
C VAL A 125 -7.11 -5.73 0.42
N ALA A 126 -7.66 -6.89 0.77
CA ALA A 126 -8.93 -7.36 0.21
C ALA A 126 -10.08 -6.43 0.57
N GLU A 127 -10.11 -5.95 1.81
CA GLU A 127 -11.13 -4.99 2.27
C GLU A 127 -11.04 -3.68 1.48
N SER A 128 -9.82 -3.19 1.23
CA SER A 128 -9.61 -1.98 0.45
C SER A 128 -10.17 -2.11 -0.96
N ALA A 129 -9.98 -3.26 -1.59
CA ALA A 129 -10.51 -3.52 -2.92
C ALA A 129 -12.04 -3.51 -2.93
N LYS A 130 -12.66 -4.12 -1.91
CA LYS A 130 -14.12 -4.14 -1.79
C LYS A 130 -14.69 -2.74 -1.58
N LEU A 131 -14.05 -1.96 -0.71
CA LEU A 131 -14.49 -0.59 -0.44
C LEU A 131 -14.34 0.29 -1.68
N TYR A 132 -13.27 0.10 -2.44
CA TYR A 132 -13.07 0.83 -3.68
C TYR A 132 -14.21 0.51 -4.69
N GLU A 133 -14.52 -0.77 -4.89
CA GLU A 133 -15.59 -1.19 -5.80
C GLU A 133 -16.95 -0.65 -5.39
N ALA A 134 -17.18 -0.52 -4.08
CA ALA A 134 -18.43 0.02 -3.53
C ALA A 134 -18.46 1.55 -3.55
N GLY A 135 -17.38 2.21 -3.97
CA GLY A 135 -17.29 3.67 -3.93
C GLY A 135 -17.13 4.23 -2.53
N LYS A 136 -16.63 3.42 -1.60
CA LYS A 136 -16.53 3.77 -0.16
C LYS A 136 -15.10 3.73 0.35
N LEU A 137 -14.14 4.07 -0.50
CA LEU A 137 -12.73 4.05 -0.11
C LEU A 137 -12.44 4.97 1.08
N PHE A 138 -13.15 6.08 1.16
CA PHE A 138 -13.11 7.02 2.28
C PHE A 138 -14.52 7.37 2.73
N PRO A 139 -14.74 7.61 4.05
CA PRO A 139 -16.02 8.16 4.51
C PRO A 139 -16.27 9.54 3.89
N ASP A 140 -17.52 9.93 3.72
CA ASP A 140 -17.94 11.19 3.08
C ASP A 140 -17.31 12.41 3.76
N ASP A 141 -17.15 12.37 5.07
CA ASP A 141 -16.61 13.49 5.87
C ASP A 141 -15.12 13.32 6.18
N PHE A 142 -14.46 12.34 5.57
CA PHE A 142 -13.06 12.07 5.85
C PHE A 142 -12.17 13.09 5.15
N ALA A 143 -11.31 13.75 5.93
CA ALA A 143 -10.33 14.70 5.39
C ALA A 143 -9.14 13.93 4.82
N VAL A 144 -9.03 13.90 3.48
CA VAL A 144 -7.91 13.28 2.78
C VAL A 144 -6.74 14.27 2.76
N GLY A 145 -5.58 13.86 3.23
CA GLY A 145 -4.43 14.75 3.15
C GLY A 145 -3.50 14.70 4.31
#